data_4f3f1e0de90bd27ebbceb88b2daf5ce1
#
_entry.id   4f3f1e0de90bd27ebbceb88b2daf5ce1
#
_cell.length_a   1.000
_cell.length_b   1.000
_cell.length_c   1.000
_cell.angle_alpha   90.00
_cell.angle_beta   90.00
_cell.angle_gamma   90.00
#
_symmetry.space_group_name_H-M   'P 1'
#
loop_
_entity.id
_entity.type
_entity.pdbx_description
1 polymer ?
#
loop_
_entity_poly.entity_id
_entity_poly.type
_entity_poly.pdbx_seq_one_letter_code
_entity_poly.pdbx_strand_id
1 'polypeptide(L)'
;MRELPDKGSTGAALRLLRRGETLAVIVDQNMRPSRGIFVDFFGEPACTTPAAAVFALRTGAKLIAAFSVRGPDGTHRVRFEGPFAPPPGARGHSAVRALTQELTRAVERAVRAHPDHWFWVHRRWKTRPAEALPPTAS
;
A
#
# COMPACT_ATOMS: atom_id res chain seq x y z
N MET A 1 0.03 18.85 9.32
CA MET A 1 -0.31 17.86 8.26
C MET A 1 -1.59 18.33 7.59
N ARG A 2 -1.68 18.30 6.26
CA ARG A 2 -2.87 18.72 5.49
C ARG A 2 -3.49 17.48 4.85
N GLU A 3 -4.78 17.26 5.05
CA GLU A 3 -5.50 16.17 4.42
C GLU A 3 -5.93 16.56 3.01
N LEU A 4 -5.89 15.58 2.09
CA LEU A 4 -6.46 15.71 0.75
C LEU A 4 -7.86 15.10 0.74
N PRO A 5 -8.85 15.72 0.08
CA PRO A 5 -10.21 15.20 0.01
C PRO A 5 -10.26 13.88 -0.79
N ASP A 6 -11.15 12.97 -0.45
CA ASP A 6 -11.30 11.66 -1.11
C ASP A 6 -11.62 11.76 -2.61
N LYS A 7 -12.39 12.76 -3.01
CA LYS A 7 -12.75 13.00 -4.42
C LYS A 7 -11.82 14.03 -5.06
N GLY A 8 -11.24 13.71 -6.22
CA GLY A 8 -10.37 14.63 -6.96
C GLY A 8 -8.95 14.79 -6.41
N SER A 9 -8.58 14.02 -5.38
CA SER A 9 -7.28 14.12 -4.73
C SER A 9 -6.08 13.74 -5.60
N THR A 10 -6.27 12.90 -6.63
CA THR A 10 -5.17 12.42 -7.49
C THR A 10 -4.39 13.58 -8.13
N GLY A 11 -5.09 14.55 -8.72
CA GLY A 11 -4.45 15.72 -9.32
C GLY A 11 -3.72 16.60 -8.31
N ALA A 12 -4.30 16.77 -7.12
CA ALA A 12 -3.70 17.50 -6.01
C ALA A 12 -2.43 16.78 -5.51
N ALA A 13 -2.50 15.47 -5.29
CA ALA A 13 -1.37 14.65 -4.88
C ALA A 13 -0.19 14.74 -5.86
N LEU A 14 -0.44 14.63 -7.16
CA LEU A 14 0.59 14.76 -8.19
C LEU A 14 1.23 16.16 -8.20
N ARG A 15 0.44 17.22 -7.99
CA ARG A 15 0.97 18.58 -7.91
C ARG A 15 1.87 18.77 -6.67
N LEU A 16 1.46 18.26 -5.49
CA LEU A 16 2.25 18.32 -4.27
C LEU A 16 3.60 17.62 -4.47
N LEU A 17 3.60 16.40 -4.97
CA LEU A 17 4.82 15.62 -5.18
C LEU A 17 5.76 16.28 -6.21
N ARG A 18 5.23 16.89 -7.28
CA ARG A 18 6.05 17.63 -8.27
C ARG A 18 6.68 18.89 -7.70
N ARG A 19 6.14 19.44 -6.62
CA ARG A 19 6.74 20.56 -5.87
C ARG A 19 7.75 20.11 -4.81
N GLY A 20 8.03 18.80 -4.74
CA GLY A 20 8.94 18.23 -3.74
C GLY A 20 8.33 18.05 -2.35
N GLU A 21 7.00 18.18 -2.23
CA GLU A 21 6.32 17.94 -0.96
C GLU A 21 6.17 16.44 -0.69
N THR A 22 5.99 16.07 0.57
CA THR A 22 5.78 14.68 0.99
C THR A 22 4.29 14.35 1.07
N LEU A 23 3.91 13.18 0.55
CA LEU A 23 2.56 12.63 0.63
C LEU A 23 2.57 11.31 1.42
N ALA A 24 1.75 11.22 2.45
CA ALA A 24 1.48 9.96 3.14
C ALA A 24 0.27 9.26 2.52
N VAL A 25 0.41 7.95 2.26
CA VAL A 25 -0.64 7.09 1.69
C VAL A 25 -0.76 5.84 2.55
N ILE A 26 -1.97 5.53 3.01
CA ILE A 26 -2.26 4.29 3.72
C ILE A 26 -2.45 3.18 2.68
N VAL A 27 -1.65 2.11 2.76
CA VAL A 27 -1.61 1.05 1.74
C VAL A 27 -2.04 -0.33 2.24
N ASP A 28 -2.27 -0.46 3.53
CA ASP A 28 -2.54 -1.73 4.21
C ASP A 28 -4.03 -2.09 4.33
N GLN A 29 -4.91 -1.26 3.80
CA GLN A 29 -6.36 -1.49 3.83
C GLN A 29 -6.87 -2.27 2.62
N ASN A 30 -7.98 -3.00 2.82
CA ASN A 30 -8.71 -3.65 1.73
C ASN A 30 -9.35 -2.64 0.80
N MET A 31 -9.20 -2.84 -0.50
CA MET A 31 -9.80 -1.99 -1.53
C MET A 31 -10.95 -2.71 -2.24
N ARG A 32 -11.81 -1.91 -2.91
CA ARG A 32 -12.78 -2.46 -3.88
C ARG A 32 -12.05 -2.83 -5.18
N PRO A 33 -12.52 -3.84 -5.94
CA PRO A 33 -11.87 -4.28 -7.19
C PRO A 33 -11.64 -3.14 -8.19
N SER A 34 -12.58 -2.18 -8.27
CA SER A 34 -12.49 -1.01 -9.16
C SER A 34 -11.39 0.00 -8.80
N ARG A 35 -10.79 -0.10 -7.62
CA ARG A 35 -9.78 0.85 -7.10
C ARG A 35 -8.50 0.19 -6.62
N GLY A 36 -8.43 -1.12 -6.64
CA GLY A 36 -7.29 -1.90 -6.17
C GLY A 36 -6.75 -2.87 -7.20
N ILE A 37 -5.60 -3.41 -6.90
CA ILE A 37 -5.01 -4.53 -7.60
C ILE A 37 -4.74 -5.66 -6.61
N PHE A 38 -4.79 -6.90 -7.08
CA PHE A 38 -4.47 -8.04 -6.24
C PHE A 38 -2.96 -8.25 -6.20
N VAL A 39 -2.44 -8.29 -4.98
CA VAL A 39 -1.07 -8.64 -4.66
C VAL A 39 -1.07 -9.67 -3.53
N ASP A 40 0.01 -10.41 -3.40
CA ASP A 40 0.16 -11.38 -2.32
C ASP A 40 0.35 -10.68 -0.98
N PHE A 41 -0.34 -11.17 0.05
CA PHE A 41 -0.17 -10.77 1.44
C PHE A 41 -0.40 -11.99 2.33
N PHE A 42 0.65 -12.51 2.94
CA PHE A 42 0.69 -13.76 3.70
C PHE A 42 0.29 -15.00 2.88
N GLY A 43 0.66 -15.05 1.60
CA GLY A 43 0.33 -16.15 0.69
C GLY A 43 -1.07 -16.09 0.08
N GLU A 44 -1.87 -15.06 0.42
CA GLU A 44 -3.24 -14.90 -0.05
C GLU A 44 -3.40 -13.60 -0.86
N PRO A 45 -4.19 -13.62 -1.95
CA PRO A 45 -4.43 -12.43 -2.76
C PRO A 45 -5.23 -11.38 -1.97
N ALA A 46 -4.65 -10.20 -1.79
CA ALA A 46 -5.26 -9.06 -1.11
C ALA A 46 -5.42 -7.87 -2.05
N CYS A 47 -6.65 -7.37 -2.17
CA CYS A 47 -6.94 -6.19 -2.99
C CYS A 47 -6.37 -4.92 -2.33
N THR A 48 -5.36 -4.35 -2.95
CA THR A 48 -4.51 -3.28 -2.39
C THR A 48 -4.52 -2.05 -3.27
N THR A 49 -4.47 -0.85 -2.69
CA THR A 49 -4.38 0.39 -3.46
C THR A 49 -3.05 0.49 -4.20
N PRO A 50 -3.04 0.76 -5.50
CA PRO A 50 -1.81 1.03 -6.25
C PRO A 50 -1.36 2.49 -6.15
N ALA A 51 -2.06 3.34 -5.40
CA ALA A 51 -1.91 4.79 -5.44
C ALA A 51 -0.47 5.25 -5.17
N ALA A 52 0.18 4.70 -4.13
CA ALA A 52 1.56 5.07 -3.79
C ALA A 52 2.55 4.75 -4.93
N ALA A 53 2.43 3.55 -5.53
CA ALA A 53 3.24 3.15 -6.67
C ALA A 53 2.98 4.03 -7.91
N VAL A 54 1.71 4.33 -8.21
CA VAL A 54 1.32 5.20 -9.32
C VAL A 54 1.88 6.60 -9.14
N PHE A 55 1.79 7.17 -7.94
CA PHE A 55 2.30 8.50 -7.65
C PHE A 55 3.83 8.56 -7.78
N ALA A 56 4.54 7.61 -7.20
CA ALA A 56 5.99 7.52 -7.31
C ALA A 56 6.45 7.43 -8.77
N LEU A 57 5.86 6.53 -9.55
CA LEU A 57 6.21 6.35 -10.98
C LEU A 57 5.89 7.56 -11.85
N ARG A 58 4.81 8.30 -11.55
CA ARG A 58 4.41 9.48 -12.33
C ARG A 58 5.19 10.74 -12.00
N THR A 59 5.80 10.81 -10.83
CA THR A 59 6.45 12.03 -10.34
C THR A 59 7.95 11.87 -10.13
N GLY A 60 8.47 10.63 -10.10
CA GLY A 60 9.84 10.33 -9.71
C GLY A 60 10.08 10.44 -8.19
N ALA A 61 9.02 10.64 -7.40
CA ALA A 61 9.13 10.71 -5.94
C ALA A 61 9.64 9.39 -5.36
N LYS A 62 10.50 9.48 -4.36
CA LYS A 62 11.00 8.32 -3.63
C LYS A 62 9.87 7.69 -2.81
N LEU A 63 9.72 6.38 -2.91
CA LEU A 63 8.71 5.60 -2.21
C LEU A 63 9.34 4.96 -0.98
N ILE A 64 8.85 5.33 0.21
CA ILE A 64 9.36 4.88 1.51
C ILE A 64 8.18 4.41 2.34
N ALA A 65 8.30 3.24 2.97
CA ALA A 65 7.35 2.78 3.97
C ALA A 65 7.77 3.28 5.36
N ALA A 66 6.79 3.61 6.21
CA ALA A 66 7.01 4.03 7.59
C ALA A 66 6.10 3.20 8.52
N PHE A 67 6.69 2.63 9.55
CA PHE A 67 6.00 1.79 10.53
C PHE A 67 6.23 2.35 11.93
N SER A 68 5.16 2.56 12.69
CA SER A 68 5.23 3.00 14.07
C SER A 68 5.02 1.81 15.00
N VAL A 69 5.95 1.61 15.92
CA VAL A 69 5.87 0.57 16.96
C VAL A 69 5.87 1.26 18.32
N ARG A 70 4.89 0.92 19.16
CA ARG A 70 4.80 1.42 20.53
C ARG A 70 5.68 0.60 21.45
N GLY A 71 6.54 1.25 22.20
CA GLY A 71 7.35 0.65 23.24
C GLY A 71 6.57 0.40 24.54
N PRO A 72 7.13 -0.41 25.47
CA PRO A 72 6.49 -0.69 26.76
C PRO A 72 6.29 0.55 27.63
N ASP A 73 7.12 1.56 27.44
CA ASP A 73 7.09 2.87 28.11
C ASP A 73 6.10 3.85 27.49
N GLY A 74 5.33 3.41 26.46
CA GLY A 74 4.38 4.23 25.74
C GLY A 74 5.00 5.12 24.64
N THR A 75 6.32 5.11 24.48
CA THR A 75 6.98 5.83 23.36
C THR A 75 6.68 5.16 22.03
N HIS A 76 6.77 5.94 20.95
CA HIS A 76 6.62 5.43 19.59
C HIS A 76 7.95 5.52 18.85
N ARG A 77 8.37 4.40 18.27
CA ARG A 77 9.53 4.35 17.37
C ARG A 77 9.04 4.21 15.94
N VAL A 78 9.48 5.10 15.06
CA VAL A 78 9.16 5.02 13.63
C VAL A 78 10.34 4.42 12.89
N ARG A 79 10.08 3.30 12.21
CA ARG A 79 11.05 2.66 11.31
C ARG A 79 10.70 2.99 9.87
N PHE A 80 11.70 3.36 9.09
CA PHE A 80 11.59 3.60 7.67
C PHE A 80 12.23 2.46 6.89
N GLU A 81 11.62 2.09 5.76
CA GLU A 81 12.10 1.05 4.85
C GLU A 81 11.99 1.54 3.40
N GLY A 82 13.03 1.34 2.59
CA GLY A 82 13.11 1.83 1.23
C GLY A 82 14.40 2.64 0.99
N PRO A 83 14.49 3.44 -0.09
CA PRO A 83 13.44 3.66 -1.08
C PRO A 83 13.19 2.45 -1.96
N PHE A 84 11.91 2.19 -2.26
CA PHE A 84 11.51 1.12 -3.17
C PHE A 84 11.55 1.60 -4.61
N ALA A 85 12.03 0.72 -5.50
CA ALA A 85 12.08 0.95 -6.94
C ALA A 85 11.52 -0.27 -7.69
N PRO A 86 10.92 -0.09 -8.87
CA PRO A 86 10.49 -1.21 -9.67
C PRO A 86 11.72 -2.00 -10.17
N PRO A 87 11.55 -3.29 -10.48
CA PRO A 87 12.60 -4.07 -11.11
C PRO A 87 13.08 -3.42 -12.43
N PRO A 88 14.36 -3.58 -12.79
CA PRO A 88 14.89 -3.09 -14.06
C PRO A 88 14.03 -3.57 -15.24
N GLY A 89 13.69 -2.64 -16.13
CA GLY A 89 12.88 -2.94 -17.31
C GLY A 89 11.34 -2.97 -17.06
N ALA A 90 10.87 -3.01 -15.83
CA ALA A 90 9.44 -2.95 -15.55
C ALA A 90 8.86 -1.57 -15.90
N ARG A 91 7.74 -1.56 -16.62
CA ARG A 91 7.06 -0.32 -17.07
C ARG A 91 5.54 -0.46 -16.93
N GLY A 92 4.82 0.68 -16.89
CA GLY A 92 3.36 0.68 -16.88
C GLY A 92 2.76 -0.16 -15.75
N HIS A 93 1.83 -1.03 -16.08
CA HIS A 93 1.15 -1.89 -15.11
C HIS A 93 2.07 -2.85 -14.36
N SER A 94 3.10 -3.39 -15.02
CA SER A 94 4.03 -4.31 -14.38
C SER A 94 4.86 -3.61 -13.30
N ALA A 95 5.31 -2.37 -13.54
CA ALA A 95 6.01 -1.56 -12.55
C ALA A 95 5.11 -1.20 -11.36
N VAL A 96 3.86 -0.80 -11.62
CA VAL A 96 2.87 -0.50 -10.57
C VAL A 96 2.63 -1.73 -9.70
N ARG A 97 2.39 -2.90 -10.33
CA ARG A 97 2.17 -4.15 -9.60
C ARG A 97 3.38 -4.54 -8.76
N ALA A 98 4.58 -4.48 -9.31
CA ALA A 98 5.81 -4.83 -8.63
C ALA A 98 6.04 -3.94 -7.40
N LEU A 99 5.92 -2.61 -7.54
CA LEU A 99 6.06 -1.68 -6.41
C LEU A 99 4.98 -1.87 -5.35
N THR A 100 3.73 -2.12 -5.76
CA THR A 100 2.65 -2.39 -4.80
C THR A 100 2.91 -3.69 -4.05
N GLN A 101 3.43 -4.71 -4.72
CA GLN A 101 3.82 -5.97 -4.09
C GLN A 101 4.96 -5.78 -3.10
N GLU A 102 6.00 -5.01 -3.44
CA GLU A 102 7.12 -4.74 -2.53
C GLU A 102 6.68 -3.97 -1.28
N LEU A 103 5.81 -2.96 -1.43
CA LEU A 103 5.21 -2.27 -0.28
C LEU A 103 4.40 -3.23 0.60
N THR A 104 3.61 -4.12 -0.02
CA THR A 104 2.82 -5.10 0.71
C THR A 104 3.70 -6.10 1.46
N ARG A 105 4.82 -6.53 0.88
CA ARG A 105 5.83 -7.34 1.57
C ARG A 105 6.48 -6.61 2.74
N ALA A 106 6.72 -5.29 2.61
CA ALA A 106 7.23 -4.49 3.73
C ALA A 106 6.22 -4.44 4.89
N VAL A 107 4.92 -4.26 4.58
CA VAL A 107 3.85 -4.36 5.58
C VAL A 107 3.83 -5.75 6.22
N GLU A 108 3.93 -6.82 5.45
CA GLU A 108 3.95 -8.19 5.96
C GLU A 108 5.13 -8.42 6.92
N ARG A 109 6.34 -7.95 6.57
CA ARG A 109 7.49 -8.02 7.47
C ARG A 109 7.25 -7.29 8.78
N ALA A 110 6.66 -6.10 8.73
CA ALA A 110 6.34 -5.31 9.92
C ALA A 110 5.32 -6.02 10.81
N VAL A 111 4.27 -6.61 10.22
CA VAL A 111 3.25 -7.39 10.94
C VAL A 111 3.86 -8.64 11.58
N ARG A 112 4.73 -9.38 10.86
CA ARG A 112 5.42 -10.56 11.41
C ARG A 112 6.31 -10.20 12.60
N ALA A 113 6.96 -9.04 12.56
CA ALA A 113 7.83 -8.57 13.64
C ALA A 113 7.04 -8.09 14.86
N HIS A 114 5.86 -7.51 14.65
CA HIS A 114 5.02 -6.90 15.69
C HIS A 114 3.53 -7.20 15.43
N PRO A 115 3.09 -8.47 15.58
CA PRO A 115 1.73 -8.87 15.26
C PRO A 115 0.67 -8.22 16.16
N ASP A 116 1.02 -7.83 17.35
CA ASP A 116 0.21 -7.10 18.32
C ASP A 116 -0.05 -5.63 17.94
N HIS A 117 0.71 -5.09 16.99
CA HIS A 117 0.54 -3.73 16.46
C HIS A 117 -0.30 -3.66 15.18
N TRP A 118 -0.77 -4.81 14.68
CA TRP A 118 -1.61 -4.88 13.50
C TRP A 118 -3.09 -4.83 13.87
N PHE A 119 -3.86 -4.03 13.11
CA PHE A 119 -5.31 -3.91 13.32
C PHE A 119 -6.08 -5.09 12.71
N TRP A 120 -6.06 -6.25 13.39
CA TRP A 120 -6.66 -7.51 12.95
C TRP A 120 -8.17 -7.46 12.74
N VAL A 121 -8.89 -6.50 13.32
CA VAL A 121 -10.34 -6.30 13.12
C VAL A 121 -10.64 -5.86 11.69
N HIS A 122 -9.67 -5.26 10.98
CA HIS A 122 -9.81 -4.91 9.58
C HIS A 122 -9.82 -6.16 8.70
N ARG A 123 -10.89 -6.33 7.92
CA ARG A 123 -11.04 -7.48 7.00
C ARG A 123 -10.17 -7.30 5.75
N ARG A 124 -8.85 -7.50 5.89
CA ARG A 124 -7.85 -7.26 4.84
C ARG A 124 -8.10 -8.03 3.55
N TRP A 125 -8.66 -9.23 3.64
CA TRP A 125 -8.99 -10.13 2.52
C TRP A 125 -10.49 -10.19 2.21
N LYS A 126 -11.26 -9.14 2.55
CA LYS A 126 -12.70 -9.09 2.27
C LYS A 126 -12.99 -9.18 0.77
N THR A 127 -12.20 -8.50 -0.05
CA THR A 127 -12.31 -8.55 -1.52
C THR A 127 -11.50 -9.72 -2.04
N ARG A 128 -12.16 -10.66 -2.75
CA ARG A 128 -11.53 -11.83 -3.35
C ARG A 128 -11.49 -11.67 -4.87
N PRO A 129 -10.50 -12.30 -5.58
CA PRO A 129 -10.53 -12.42 -7.02
C PRO A 129 -11.80 -13.20 -7.48
N ALA A 130 -12.32 -12.88 -8.66
CA ALA A 130 -13.53 -13.55 -9.18
C ALA A 130 -13.35 -15.06 -9.32
N GLU A 131 -12.15 -15.52 -9.67
CA GLU A 131 -11.79 -16.94 -9.82
C GLU A 131 -11.74 -17.71 -8.48
N ALA A 132 -11.65 -16.99 -7.35
CA ALA A 132 -11.60 -17.59 -6.00
C ALA A 132 -12.98 -17.75 -5.36
N LEU A 133 -14.04 -17.33 -6.03
CA LEU A 133 -15.41 -17.52 -5.55
C LEU A 133 -15.89 -18.92 -5.97
N PRO A 134 -16.43 -19.75 -5.05
CA PRO A 134 -17.09 -20.99 -5.45
C PRO A 134 -18.20 -20.67 -6.44
N PRO A 135 -18.49 -21.58 -7.41
CA PRO A 135 -19.61 -21.39 -8.31
C PRO A 135 -20.87 -21.21 -7.46
N THR A 136 -21.59 -20.13 -7.71
CA THR A 136 -22.92 -19.92 -7.10
C THR A 136 -23.79 -21.09 -7.46
N ALA A 137 -24.19 -21.88 -6.46
CA ALA A 137 -25.20 -22.93 -6.64
C ALA A 137 -26.48 -22.25 -7.16
N SER A 138 -26.88 -22.61 -8.38
CA SER A 138 -28.12 -22.21 -9.01
C SER A 138 -29.27 -22.98 -8.40
#